data_1c2d9c6baac0d595ac4ec90573347e77
#
_entry.id   1c2d9c6baac0d595ac4ec90573347e77
#
_cell.length_a   1.000
_cell.length_b   1.000
_cell.length_c   1.000
_cell.angle_alpha   90.00
_cell.angle_beta   90.00
_cell.angle_gamma   90.00
#
_symmetry.space_group_name_H-M   'P 1'
#
loop_
_entity.id
_entity.type
_entity.pdbx_description
1 polymer ?
#
loop_
_entity_poly.entity_id
_entity_poly.type
_entity_poly.pdbx_seq_one_letter_code
_entity_poly.pdbx_strand_id
1 'polypeptide(L)'
;MKTDKYSIKGNLVDPINRSIKGVILNIEKGIIKSIGKTDSLGGPFILPGFIDSHIHIESSMLIPSRFAEMAVVHGTIAVVTDPHEVANVAGVEGIRFMQNNAKKVPMKFFFGVPSCVPSSPLEKSGAILDSTIVSKLIQDNDFYFLAEMMNFPGVVNDDPDVVAKLSAAHKAKKPIDGHVPGLSGEMLGKYTKAGITTDHECST
;
A
#
# COMPACT_ATOMS: atom_id res chain seq x y z
N MET A 1 -15.76 -32.10 1.35
CA MET A 1 -14.66 -31.74 2.26
C MET A 1 -13.43 -31.45 1.41
N LYS A 2 -12.90 -30.23 1.42
CA LYS A 2 -11.61 -29.96 0.79
C LYS A 2 -10.56 -30.74 1.58
N THR A 3 -9.79 -31.59 0.91
CA THR A 3 -8.71 -32.35 1.53
C THR A 3 -7.72 -31.34 2.12
N ASP A 4 -7.47 -31.42 3.42
CA ASP A 4 -6.52 -30.56 4.13
C ASP A 4 -5.06 -30.72 3.63
N LYS A 5 -4.83 -31.70 2.74
CA LYS A 5 -3.53 -32.04 2.15
C LYS A 5 -3.64 -32.16 0.63
N TYR A 6 -2.76 -31.45 -0.10
CA TYR A 6 -2.63 -31.56 -1.56
C TYR A 6 -1.22 -31.17 -1.99
N SER A 7 -0.88 -31.49 -3.23
CA SER A 7 0.41 -31.12 -3.83
C SER A 7 0.19 -30.37 -5.13
N ILE A 8 1.06 -29.39 -5.38
CA ILE A 8 1.11 -28.64 -6.62
C ILE A 8 2.47 -28.88 -7.25
N LYS A 9 2.48 -29.33 -8.52
CA LYS A 9 3.70 -29.45 -9.32
C LYS A 9 3.77 -28.29 -10.30
N GLY A 10 4.95 -27.68 -10.42
CA GLY A 10 5.16 -26.55 -11.34
C GLY A 10 6.56 -25.98 -11.29
N ASN A 11 6.74 -24.85 -11.95
CA ASN A 11 7.99 -24.11 -12.04
C ASN A 11 7.99 -23.00 -10.99
N LEU A 12 8.70 -23.21 -9.87
CA LEU A 12 8.85 -22.19 -8.84
C LEU A 12 9.76 -21.09 -9.35
N VAL A 13 9.23 -19.88 -9.41
CA VAL A 13 9.98 -18.65 -9.68
C VAL A 13 10.44 -18.06 -8.35
N ASP A 14 11.75 -17.97 -8.18
CA ASP A 14 12.40 -17.37 -7.03
C ASP A 14 12.97 -16.01 -7.43
N PRO A 15 12.27 -14.90 -7.13
CA PRO A 15 12.70 -13.57 -7.52
C PRO A 15 13.97 -13.11 -6.76
N ILE A 16 14.20 -13.64 -5.56
CA ILE A 16 15.35 -13.28 -4.73
C ILE A 16 16.64 -13.87 -5.34
N ASN A 17 16.60 -15.18 -5.65
CA ASN A 17 17.74 -15.88 -6.23
C ASN A 17 17.76 -15.84 -7.77
N ARG A 18 16.80 -15.12 -8.41
CA ARG A 18 16.65 -15.00 -9.86
C ARG A 18 16.71 -16.34 -10.57
N SER A 19 15.97 -17.33 -10.06
CA SER A 19 16.01 -18.69 -10.59
C SER A 19 14.62 -19.30 -10.77
N ILE A 20 14.50 -20.23 -11.72
CA ILE A 20 13.31 -21.03 -11.94
C ILE A 20 13.66 -22.49 -11.75
N LYS A 21 12.89 -23.21 -10.95
CA LYS A 21 13.15 -24.63 -10.62
C LYS A 21 11.87 -25.44 -10.67
N GLY A 22 11.94 -26.63 -11.25
CA GLY A 22 10.86 -27.60 -11.14
C GLY A 22 10.68 -28.06 -9.70
N VAL A 23 9.45 -27.95 -9.18
CA VAL A 23 9.16 -28.30 -7.79
C VAL A 23 7.83 -29.03 -7.63
N ILE A 24 7.70 -29.73 -6.50
CA ILE A 24 6.44 -30.23 -5.96
C ILE A 24 6.26 -29.58 -4.59
N LEU A 25 5.25 -28.73 -4.47
CA LEU A 25 4.85 -28.14 -3.20
C LEU A 25 3.87 -29.06 -2.49
N ASN A 26 4.18 -29.49 -1.30
CA ASN A 26 3.25 -30.22 -0.44
C ASN A 26 2.60 -29.25 0.55
N ILE A 27 1.28 -29.16 0.49
CA ILE A 27 0.49 -28.20 1.27
C ILE A 27 -0.43 -28.97 2.21
N GLU A 28 -0.44 -28.55 3.46
CA GLU A 28 -1.33 -29.07 4.50
C GLU A 28 -1.93 -27.91 5.27
N LYS A 29 -3.26 -27.87 5.37
CA LYS A 29 -4.02 -26.81 6.07
C LYS A 29 -3.62 -25.40 5.61
N GLY A 30 -3.43 -25.22 4.29
CA GLY A 30 -3.06 -23.93 3.71
C GLY A 30 -1.59 -23.52 3.91
N ILE A 31 -0.76 -24.38 4.50
CA ILE A 31 0.67 -24.09 4.76
C ILE A 31 1.54 -25.00 3.90
N ILE A 32 2.54 -24.44 3.24
CA ILE A 32 3.57 -25.19 2.53
C ILE A 32 4.41 -25.94 3.56
N LYS A 33 4.34 -27.28 3.55
CA LYS A 33 5.08 -28.15 4.46
C LYS A 33 6.43 -28.57 3.93
N SER A 34 6.53 -28.75 2.60
CA SER A 34 7.80 -29.07 1.96
C SER A 34 7.80 -28.63 0.49
N ILE A 35 9.00 -28.40 -0.01
CA ILE A 35 9.30 -28.12 -1.41
C ILE A 35 10.25 -29.22 -1.90
N GLY A 36 9.72 -30.15 -2.65
CA GLY A 36 10.51 -31.20 -3.30
C GLY A 36 11.02 -30.73 -4.66
N LYS A 37 12.18 -31.21 -5.09
CA LYS A 37 12.70 -30.97 -6.44
C LYS A 37 12.08 -31.95 -7.44
N THR A 38 11.96 -31.53 -8.69
CA THR A 38 11.65 -32.39 -9.83
C THR A 38 12.46 -31.94 -11.05
N ASP A 39 12.93 -32.88 -11.83
CA ASP A 39 13.71 -32.60 -13.05
C ASP A 39 12.84 -32.12 -14.22
N SER A 40 11.53 -32.23 -14.06
CA SER A 40 10.57 -31.81 -15.08
C SER A 40 10.29 -30.33 -14.98
N LEU A 41 10.87 -29.52 -15.85
CA LEU A 41 10.40 -28.18 -16.16
C LEU A 41 9.18 -28.32 -17.06
N GLY A 42 8.01 -28.04 -16.54
CA GLY A 42 6.73 -28.12 -17.27
C GLY A 42 5.55 -27.88 -16.34
N GLY A 43 4.47 -27.33 -16.87
CA GLY A 43 3.29 -26.98 -16.08
C GLY A 43 3.26 -25.49 -15.69
N PRO A 44 2.40 -25.11 -14.74
CA PRO A 44 2.20 -23.73 -14.34
C PRO A 44 3.44 -23.14 -13.63
N PHE A 45 3.57 -21.83 -13.72
CA PHE A 45 4.50 -21.11 -12.87
C PHE A 45 3.89 -20.93 -11.47
N ILE A 46 4.73 -21.06 -10.46
CA ILE A 46 4.38 -20.86 -9.06
C ILE A 46 5.18 -19.66 -8.56
N LEU A 47 4.49 -18.62 -8.12
CA LEU A 47 5.08 -17.39 -7.62
C LEU A 47 4.53 -17.05 -6.24
N PRO A 48 5.24 -16.25 -5.44
CA PRO A 48 4.60 -15.53 -4.34
C PRO A 48 3.44 -14.69 -4.87
N GLY A 49 2.37 -14.56 -4.09
CA GLY A 49 1.27 -13.67 -4.47
C GLY A 49 1.74 -12.23 -4.62
N PHE A 50 1.11 -11.49 -5.52
CA PHE A 50 1.49 -10.11 -5.81
C PHE A 50 1.06 -9.16 -4.70
N ILE A 51 1.87 -8.12 -4.49
CA ILE A 51 1.55 -6.99 -3.63
C ILE A 51 1.43 -5.78 -4.55
N ASP A 52 0.26 -5.15 -4.56
CA ASP A 52 0.10 -3.85 -5.18
C ASP A 52 0.70 -2.79 -4.24
N SER A 53 1.73 -2.12 -4.70
CA SER A 53 2.52 -1.22 -3.85
C SER A 53 1.92 0.18 -3.70
N HIS A 54 0.92 0.53 -4.51
CA HIS A 54 0.17 1.78 -4.38
C HIS A 54 -1.18 1.69 -5.07
N ILE A 55 -2.26 1.91 -4.31
CA ILE A 55 -3.63 1.90 -4.86
C ILE A 55 -4.57 2.76 -4.03
N HIS A 56 -5.55 3.36 -4.72
CA HIS A 56 -6.76 3.92 -4.11
C HIS A 56 -7.92 2.97 -4.39
N ILE A 57 -8.33 2.20 -3.39
CA ILE A 57 -9.37 1.17 -3.55
C ILE A 57 -10.69 1.82 -3.97
N GLU A 58 -10.99 2.97 -3.42
CA GLU A 58 -12.19 3.76 -3.70
C GLU A 58 -12.30 4.18 -5.17
N SER A 59 -11.18 4.39 -5.87
CA SER A 59 -11.17 4.68 -7.31
C SER A 59 -11.76 3.53 -8.14
N SER A 60 -11.72 2.31 -7.63
CA SER A 60 -12.40 1.15 -8.26
C SER A 60 -13.91 1.13 -8.02
N MET A 61 -14.46 2.10 -7.27
CA MET A 61 -15.86 2.15 -6.79
C MET A 61 -16.25 0.94 -5.93
N LEU A 62 -15.26 0.25 -5.35
CA LEU A 62 -15.46 -0.91 -4.49
C LEU A 62 -15.04 -0.61 -3.06
N ILE A 63 -15.64 -1.34 -2.12
CA ILE A 63 -15.15 -1.42 -0.75
C ILE A 63 -14.10 -2.53 -0.64
N PRO A 64 -13.18 -2.49 0.34
CA PRO A 64 -12.06 -3.43 0.45
C PRO A 64 -12.42 -4.91 0.33
N SER A 65 -13.53 -5.34 0.95
CA SER A 65 -13.95 -6.74 0.87
C SER A 65 -14.34 -7.18 -0.54
N ARG A 66 -14.95 -6.29 -1.33
CA ARG A 66 -15.32 -6.59 -2.73
C ARG A 66 -14.13 -6.45 -3.67
N PHE A 67 -13.27 -5.48 -3.41
CA PHE A 67 -12.01 -5.37 -4.12
C PHE A 67 -11.17 -6.65 -3.96
N ALA A 68 -11.08 -7.19 -2.74
CA ALA A 68 -10.34 -8.42 -2.48
C ALA A 68 -10.87 -9.62 -3.29
N GLU A 69 -12.20 -9.77 -3.39
CA GLU A 69 -12.82 -10.84 -4.20
C GLU A 69 -12.42 -10.73 -5.68
N MET A 70 -12.32 -9.51 -6.20
CA MET A 70 -11.93 -9.24 -7.58
C MET A 70 -10.42 -9.43 -7.79
N ALA A 71 -9.59 -8.92 -6.89
CA ALA A 71 -8.14 -8.86 -7.07
C ALA A 71 -7.45 -10.21 -6.84
N VAL A 72 -7.95 -11.03 -5.91
CA VAL A 72 -7.30 -12.30 -5.55
C VAL A 72 -7.28 -13.32 -6.69
N VAL A 73 -8.27 -13.30 -7.58
CA VAL A 73 -8.31 -14.20 -8.73
C VAL A 73 -7.24 -13.87 -9.78
N HIS A 74 -6.66 -12.68 -9.69
CA HIS A 74 -5.54 -12.23 -10.52
C HIS A 74 -4.18 -12.34 -9.81
N GLY A 75 -4.16 -12.93 -8.61
CA GLY A 75 -2.93 -13.20 -7.85
C GLY A 75 -2.52 -12.13 -6.84
N THR A 76 -3.28 -11.04 -6.70
CA THR A 76 -3.00 -10.00 -5.70
C THR A 76 -3.46 -10.47 -4.31
N ILE A 77 -2.55 -10.50 -3.36
CA ILE A 77 -2.80 -10.98 -1.98
C ILE A 77 -2.67 -9.87 -0.92
N ALA A 78 -2.07 -8.76 -1.31
CA ALA A 78 -1.89 -7.60 -0.43
C ALA A 78 -1.88 -6.32 -1.24
N VAL A 79 -2.25 -5.21 -0.59
CA VAL A 79 -2.21 -3.86 -1.18
C VAL A 79 -1.69 -2.86 -0.17
N VAL A 80 -0.94 -1.86 -0.66
CA VAL A 80 -0.59 -0.64 0.07
C VAL A 80 -1.54 0.44 -0.42
N THR A 81 -2.36 1.00 0.45
CA THR A 81 -3.47 1.85 0.04
C THR A 81 -3.50 3.18 0.77
N ASP A 82 -3.75 4.24 0.01
CA ASP A 82 -4.05 5.57 0.52
C ASP A 82 -5.55 5.85 0.37
N PRO A 83 -6.32 5.93 1.47
CA PRO A 83 -7.75 6.16 1.44
C PRO A 83 -8.10 7.66 1.42
N HIS A 84 -7.35 8.50 0.70
CA HIS A 84 -7.61 9.95 0.72
C HIS A 84 -8.89 10.34 -0.02
N GLU A 85 -9.31 9.59 -1.03
CA GLU A 85 -10.54 9.91 -1.77
C GLU A 85 -11.77 9.77 -0.86
N VAL A 86 -11.88 8.66 -0.11
CA VAL A 86 -12.96 8.51 0.87
C VAL A 86 -12.82 9.50 2.02
N ALA A 87 -11.58 9.84 2.39
CA ALA A 87 -11.33 10.86 3.42
C ALA A 87 -11.78 12.26 2.98
N ASN A 88 -11.64 12.62 1.71
CA ASN A 88 -12.16 13.87 1.16
C ASN A 88 -13.69 13.99 1.28
N VAL A 89 -14.40 12.86 1.29
CA VAL A 89 -15.87 12.84 1.41
C VAL A 89 -16.32 12.73 2.86
N ALA A 90 -15.75 11.80 3.63
CA ALA A 90 -16.25 11.38 4.93
C ALA A 90 -15.22 11.47 6.07
N GLY A 91 -14.06 12.09 5.82
CA GLY A 91 -13.02 12.29 6.83
C GLY A 91 -12.50 11.00 7.45
N VAL A 92 -12.16 11.08 8.72
CA VAL A 92 -11.63 9.94 9.49
C VAL A 92 -12.62 8.77 9.55
N GLU A 93 -13.91 9.03 9.60
CA GLU A 93 -14.94 7.99 9.63
C GLU A 93 -14.94 7.16 8.34
N GLY A 94 -14.72 7.80 7.18
CA GLY A 94 -14.56 7.11 5.90
C GLY A 94 -13.36 6.18 5.91
N ILE A 95 -12.21 6.63 6.42
CA ILE A 95 -11.00 5.81 6.56
C ILE A 95 -11.29 4.61 7.47
N ARG A 96 -11.90 4.84 8.63
CA ARG A 96 -12.25 3.76 9.59
C ARG A 96 -13.24 2.76 9.00
N PHE A 97 -14.19 3.22 8.20
CA PHE A 97 -15.08 2.33 7.46
C PHE A 97 -14.29 1.40 6.54
N MET A 98 -13.34 1.93 5.76
CA MET A 98 -12.50 1.12 4.86
C MET A 98 -11.66 0.11 5.63
N GLN A 99 -11.00 0.53 6.71
CA GLN A 99 -10.21 -0.35 7.58
C GLN A 99 -11.06 -1.49 8.19
N ASN A 100 -12.23 -1.16 8.73
CA ASN A 100 -13.13 -2.17 9.33
C ASN A 100 -13.71 -3.11 8.29
N ASN A 101 -13.95 -2.64 7.07
CA ASN A 101 -14.40 -3.49 5.99
C ASN A 101 -13.29 -4.44 5.52
N ALA A 102 -12.05 -3.97 5.43
CA ALA A 102 -10.88 -4.76 5.07
C ALA A 102 -10.65 -5.96 6.02
N LYS A 103 -10.93 -5.80 7.31
CA LYS A 103 -10.81 -6.87 8.32
C LYS A 103 -11.74 -8.07 8.08
N LYS A 104 -12.70 -7.98 7.15
CA LYS A 104 -13.67 -9.06 6.85
C LYS A 104 -13.14 -10.12 5.87
N VAL A 105 -11.98 -9.88 5.28
CA VAL A 105 -11.40 -10.76 4.24
C VAL A 105 -9.93 -11.06 4.54
N PRO A 106 -9.39 -12.20 4.05
CA PRO A 106 -8.03 -12.60 4.35
C PRO A 106 -6.94 -11.82 3.58
N MET A 107 -7.30 -11.03 2.55
CA MET A 107 -6.35 -10.16 1.86
C MET A 107 -5.75 -9.15 2.85
N LYS A 108 -4.49 -8.83 2.71
CA LYS A 108 -3.81 -7.86 3.57
C LYS A 108 -3.93 -6.45 2.99
N PHE A 109 -4.28 -5.50 3.84
CA PHE A 109 -4.40 -4.10 3.50
C PHE A 109 -3.47 -3.28 4.40
N PHE A 110 -2.51 -2.60 3.80
CA PHE A 110 -1.60 -1.70 4.50
C PHE A 110 -2.06 -0.27 4.27
N PHE A 111 -2.83 0.27 5.21
CA PHE A 111 -3.38 1.61 5.10
C PHE A 111 -2.34 2.67 5.47
N GLY A 112 -2.21 3.68 4.62
CA GLY A 112 -1.55 4.94 4.94
C GLY A 112 -2.49 5.93 5.63
N VAL A 113 -1.92 6.88 6.36
CA VAL A 113 -2.64 8.08 6.80
C VAL A 113 -2.63 9.07 5.66
N PRO A 114 -3.78 9.48 5.10
CA PRO A 114 -3.81 10.51 4.07
C PRO A 114 -3.11 11.79 4.53
N SER A 115 -2.14 12.25 3.77
CA SER A 115 -1.36 13.44 4.09
C SER A 115 -2.04 14.74 3.65
N CYS A 116 -2.81 14.66 2.55
CA CYS A 116 -3.37 15.81 1.86
C CYS A 116 -4.88 15.63 1.66
N VAL A 117 -5.68 16.13 2.59
CA VAL A 117 -7.15 16.14 2.54
C VAL A 117 -7.64 17.53 2.99
N PRO A 118 -8.07 18.38 2.04
CA PRO A 118 -7.98 18.22 0.58
C PRO A 118 -6.54 18.23 0.05
N SER A 119 -6.36 17.92 -1.23
CA SER A 119 -5.05 17.85 -1.87
C SER A 119 -4.35 19.21 -1.95
N SER A 120 -5.12 20.29 -2.01
CA SER A 120 -4.63 21.66 -1.95
C SER A 120 -5.56 22.56 -1.12
N PRO A 121 -5.07 23.70 -0.58
CA PRO A 121 -5.89 24.64 0.16
C PRO A 121 -6.92 25.37 -0.71
N LEU A 122 -6.84 25.24 -2.03
CA LEU A 122 -7.76 25.85 -2.99
C LEU A 122 -9.00 24.98 -3.26
N GLU A 123 -8.98 23.73 -2.82
CA GLU A 123 -10.07 22.79 -3.02
C GLU A 123 -11.08 22.80 -1.86
N LYS A 124 -12.31 22.45 -2.18
CA LYS A 124 -13.35 22.18 -1.20
C LYS A 124 -13.55 20.68 -1.05
N SER A 125 -13.50 20.19 0.17
CA SER A 125 -13.77 18.79 0.50
C SER A 125 -14.81 18.65 1.59
N GLY A 126 -15.34 17.46 1.80
CA GLY A 126 -16.24 17.13 2.89
C GLY A 126 -15.57 17.10 4.25
N ALA A 127 -14.25 17.00 4.29
CA ALA A 127 -13.47 17.02 5.52
C ALA A 127 -12.07 17.62 5.29
N ILE A 128 -11.40 17.99 6.38
CA ILE A 128 -10.01 18.47 6.38
C ILE A 128 -9.23 17.60 7.36
N LEU A 129 -8.09 17.07 6.93
CA LEU A 129 -7.12 16.37 7.78
C LEU A 129 -5.90 17.28 7.98
N ASP A 130 -5.96 18.11 8.99
CA ASP A 130 -4.83 18.97 9.40
C ASP A 130 -3.72 18.16 10.11
N SER A 131 -2.62 18.81 10.42
CA SER A 131 -1.49 18.20 11.14
C SER A 131 -1.86 17.65 12.51
N THR A 132 -2.87 18.21 13.17
CA THR A 132 -3.34 17.71 14.46
C THR A 132 -4.01 16.35 14.32
N ILE A 133 -4.87 16.20 13.32
CA ILE A 133 -5.56 14.93 13.02
C ILE A 133 -4.55 13.89 12.52
N VAL A 134 -3.71 14.25 11.55
CA VAL A 134 -2.67 13.38 11.00
C VAL A 134 -1.71 12.90 12.09
N SER A 135 -1.28 13.80 13.00
CA SER A 135 -0.40 13.43 14.11
C SER A 135 -1.01 12.42 15.08
N LYS A 136 -2.33 12.43 15.25
CA LYS A 136 -3.03 11.40 16.04
C LYS A 136 -3.14 10.07 15.30
N LEU A 137 -3.54 10.12 14.02
CA LEU A 137 -3.71 8.92 13.22
C LEU A 137 -2.40 8.17 13.00
N ILE A 138 -1.30 8.87 12.76
CA ILE A 138 -0.01 8.25 12.49
C ILE A 138 0.56 7.47 13.68
N GLN A 139 0.08 7.73 14.91
CA GLN A 139 0.45 6.96 16.11
C GLN A 139 -0.32 5.64 16.22
N ASP A 140 -1.43 5.49 15.50
CA ASP A 140 -2.24 4.28 15.52
C ASP A 140 -1.54 3.16 14.72
N ASN A 141 -1.52 1.95 15.29
CA ASN A 141 -0.90 0.77 14.68
C ASN A 141 -1.66 0.22 13.47
N ASP A 142 -2.90 0.65 13.26
CA ASP A 142 -3.68 0.27 12.07
C ASP A 142 -3.23 1.06 10.82
N PHE A 143 -2.32 2.03 10.96
CA PHE A 143 -1.67 2.73 9.84
C PHE A 143 -0.19 2.39 9.76
N TYR A 144 0.31 2.23 8.55
CA TYR A 144 1.66 1.74 8.28
C TYR A 144 2.62 2.84 7.82
N PHE A 145 2.11 3.92 7.22
CA PHE A 145 2.92 5.00 6.63
C PHE A 145 2.12 6.30 6.56
N LEU A 146 2.78 7.40 6.28
CA LEU A 146 2.13 8.63 5.83
C LEU A 146 1.97 8.53 4.31
N ALA A 147 0.72 8.57 3.85
CA ALA A 147 0.39 8.38 2.44
C ALA A 147 0.82 9.59 1.60
N GLU A 148 0.73 9.43 0.31
CA GLU A 148 1.33 10.30 -0.70
C GLU A 148 1.28 11.81 -0.37
N MET A 149 2.44 12.41 -0.29
CA MET A 149 2.58 13.86 -0.02
C MET A 149 2.42 14.66 -1.31
N MET A 150 1.16 14.83 -1.75
CA MET A 150 0.80 15.58 -2.97
C MET A 150 1.12 17.07 -2.86
N ASN A 151 1.08 17.65 -1.66
CA ASN A 151 1.39 19.07 -1.45
C ASN A 151 2.90 19.31 -1.48
N PHE A 152 3.56 18.98 -2.61
CA PHE A 152 4.99 19.25 -2.77
C PHE A 152 5.32 20.76 -2.71
N PRO A 153 4.47 21.70 -3.17
CA PRO A 153 4.73 23.11 -2.95
C PRO A 153 4.86 23.48 -1.47
N GLY A 154 4.02 22.89 -0.63
CA GLY A 154 4.11 23.07 0.82
C GLY A 154 5.40 22.49 1.41
N VAL A 155 5.88 21.35 0.89
CA VAL A 155 7.17 20.76 1.31
C VAL A 155 8.34 21.69 0.95
N VAL A 156 8.40 22.15 -0.31
CA VAL A 156 9.53 22.98 -0.80
C VAL A 156 9.54 24.38 -0.21
N ASN A 157 8.40 24.90 0.25
CA ASN A 157 8.24 26.23 0.83
C ASN A 157 8.06 26.20 2.35
N ASP A 158 8.31 25.06 3.01
CA ASP A 158 8.26 24.89 4.46
C ASP A 158 6.89 25.28 5.07
N ASP A 159 5.79 24.88 4.41
CA ASP A 159 4.44 25.09 4.94
C ASP A 159 4.30 24.46 6.35
N PRO A 160 3.88 25.24 7.36
CA PRO A 160 3.89 24.74 8.74
C PRO A 160 3.03 23.51 8.98
N ASP A 161 1.88 23.36 8.32
CA ASP A 161 1.00 22.18 8.47
C ASP A 161 1.65 20.96 7.82
N VAL A 162 2.25 21.12 6.64
CA VAL A 162 2.97 20.05 5.93
C VAL A 162 4.18 19.59 6.73
N VAL A 163 5.01 20.53 7.22
CA VAL A 163 6.18 20.22 8.04
C VAL A 163 5.79 19.49 9.33
N ALA A 164 4.68 19.88 9.95
CA ALA A 164 4.18 19.19 11.14
C ALA A 164 3.74 17.74 10.85
N LYS A 165 3.08 17.49 9.72
CA LYS A 165 2.70 16.13 9.27
C LYS A 165 3.91 15.25 9.04
N LEU A 166 4.91 15.74 8.28
CA LEU A 166 6.17 15.03 8.05
C LEU A 166 6.90 14.72 9.37
N SER A 167 6.98 15.72 10.25
CA SER A 167 7.60 15.56 11.59
C SER A 167 6.88 14.49 12.43
N ALA A 168 5.55 14.41 12.35
CA ALA A 168 4.77 13.39 13.04
C ALA A 168 5.09 11.98 12.54
N ALA A 169 5.20 11.79 11.22
CA ALA A 169 5.57 10.50 10.61
C ALA A 169 7.00 10.09 11.01
N HIS A 170 7.96 11.02 10.98
CA HIS A 170 9.34 10.75 11.42
C HIS A 170 9.40 10.34 12.89
N LYS A 171 8.69 11.04 13.78
CA LYS A 171 8.61 10.69 15.21
C LYS A 171 8.00 9.31 15.43
N ALA A 172 7.00 8.95 14.63
CA ALA A 172 6.39 7.62 14.63
C ALA A 172 7.26 6.54 13.97
N LYS A 173 8.38 6.91 13.33
CA LYS A 173 9.26 6.03 12.55
C LYS A 173 8.51 5.30 11.43
N LYS A 174 7.55 5.96 10.82
CA LYS A 174 6.77 5.44 9.69
C LYS A 174 7.28 6.04 8.39
N PRO A 175 7.34 5.23 7.30
CA PRO A 175 7.70 5.72 5.97
C PRO A 175 6.77 6.85 5.51
N ILE A 176 7.26 7.65 4.59
CA ILE A 176 6.48 8.71 3.94
C ILE A 176 6.52 8.46 2.45
N ASP A 177 5.35 8.31 1.84
CA ASP A 177 5.19 8.17 0.41
C ASP A 177 5.05 9.53 -0.27
N GLY A 178 5.44 9.61 -1.53
CA GLY A 178 5.47 10.82 -2.33
C GLY A 178 4.53 10.79 -3.53
N HIS A 179 4.30 11.98 -4.07
CA HIS A 179 3.56 12.20 -5.30
C HIS A 179 4.05 13.50 -5.95
N VAL A 180 5.02 13.38 -6.84
CA VAL A 180 5.66 14.56 -7.47
C VAL A 180 5.90 14.37 -8.97
N PRO A 181 4.85 14.16 -9.77
CA PRO A 181 4.99 13.99 -11.20
C PRO A 181 5.72 15.16 -11.82
N GLY A 182 6.85 14.88 -12.51
CA GLY A 182 7.63 15.87 -13.22
C GLY A 182 8.51 16.80 -12.37
N LEU A 183 8.57 16.64 -11.05
CA LEU A 183 9.48 17.41 -10.21
C LEU A 183 10.93 16.98 -10.45
N SER A 184 11.85 17.93 -10.53
CA SER A 184 13.26 17.66 -10.82
C SER A 184 14.18 18.70 -10.18
N GLY A 185 15.50 18.46 -10.25
CA GLY A 185 16.52 19.42 -9.84
C GLY A 185 16.48 19.76 -8.34
N GLU A 186 16.71 21.02 -8.01
CA GLU A 186 16.82 21.49 -6.63
C GLU A 186 15.54 21.27 -5.82
N MET A 187 14.36 21.46 -6.45
CA MET A 187 13.07 21.24 -5.77
C MET A 187 12.86 19.77 -5.40
N LEU A 188 13.19 18.82 -6.28
CA LEU A 188 13.19 17.41 -5.95
C LEU A 188 14.18 17.12 -4.81
N GLY A 189 15.35 17.74 -4.82
CA GLY A 189 16.33 17.63 -3.74
C GLY A 189 15.79 18.11 -2.38
N LYS A 190 15.00 19.18 -2.34
CA LYS A 190 14.33 19.63 -1.12
C LYS A 190 13.26 18.63 -0.66
N TYR A 191 12.45 18.17 -1.59
CA TYR A 191 11.38 17.20 -1.31
C TYR A 191 11.91 15.90 -0.72
N THR A 192 12.94 15.32 -1.32
CA THR A 192 13.56 14.09 -0.80
C THR A 192 14.29 14.30 0.53
N LYS A 193 14.93 15.47 0.73
CA LYS A 193 15.55 15.82 2.03
C LYS A 193 14.55 15.95 3.17
N ALA A 194 13.28 16.19 2.88
CA ALA A 194 12.21 16.18 3.88
C ALA A 194 11.88 14.77 4.39
N GLY A 195 12.58 13.73 3.89
CA GLY A 195 12.43 12.34 4.32
C GLY A 195 11.38 11.55 3.55
N ILE A 196 10.92 12.07 2.42
CA ILE A 196 10.04 11.35 1.49
C ILE A 196 10.93 10.51 0.60
N THR A 197 10.78 9.17 0.67
CA THR A 197 11.73 8.22 0.09
C THR A 197 11.17 7.33 -1.00
N THR A 198 9.86 7.36 -1.18
CA THR A 198 9.16 6.63 -2.24
C THR A 198 8.30 7.60 -3.04
N ASP A 199 8.11 7.32 -4.30
CA ASP A 199 7.23 8.05 -5.20
C ASP A 199 6.78 7.10 -6.30
N HIS A 200 5.48 7.03 -6.56
CA HIS A 200 4.89 6.14 -7.56
C HIS A 200 4.67 6.82 -8.92
N GLU A 201 4.89 8.14 -9.00
CA GLU A 201 4.68 8.97 -10.20
C GLU A 201 6.01 9.43 -10.86
N CYS A 202 7.16 8.96 -10.37
CA CYS A 202 8.44 9.32 -10.94
C CYS A 202 8.60 8.75 -12.36
N SER A 203 9.00 9.58 -13.30
CA SER A 203 9.13 9.21 -14.71
C SER A 203 10.52 8.70 -15.09
N THR A 204 11.54 8.93 -14.26
CA THR A 204 12.94 8.48 -14.47
C THR A 204 13.69 8.45 -13.16
#